data_cc09f080f27ed11dc7cad528bf309f7b
#
_entry.id   cc09f080f27ed11dc7cad528bf309f7b
#
_cell.length_a   1.000
_cell.length_b   1.000
_cell.length_c   1.000
_cell.angle_alpha   90.00
_cell.angle_beta   90.00
_cell.angle_gamma   90.00
#
_symmetry.space_group_name_H-M   'P 1'
#
loop_
_entity.id
_entity.type
_entity.pdbx_description
1 polymer ?
#
loop_
_entity_poly.entity_id
_entity_poly.type
_entity_poly.pdbx_seq_one_letter_code
_entity_poly.pdbx_strand_id
1 'polypeptide(L)'
;ESKILTNRNIIQRAKTIMPGLIYDENPYLVIDKDGKLVWVLDAYTVSNDYPYSQRVTIETNGEKREINYIRNSVKVLIDAYDGTTKFYITDRSDPIATAYRNIYPDIFMPKEEEIPADIQAHFVYPKLLYQVQAEVLARYHNVQPEVLCRGDDIWSIASKSVGKTSTKAGTEFEPYYTMVRTIDSEKAELGLVIPYSQFERQNIISYMVGTYSDNGEAKLKIYKFPTDSNILGPMQLDTQLEQTTNIAKEIENLNVNGTSITKNMSIIPIQNTLLYVVPIY
;
A
#
# COMPACT_ATOMS: atom_id res chain seq x y z
N GLU A 1 36.24 -15.77 -14.81
CA GLU A 1 35.89 -16.48 -13.56
C GLU A 1 34.37 -16.47 -13.41
N SER A 2 33.77 -17.64 -13.21
CA SER A 2 32.33 -17.74 -12.97
C SER A 2 32.02 -17.31 -11.54
N LYS A 3 31.08 -16.34 -11.38
CA LYS A 3 30.58 -15.94 -10.06
C LYS A 3 29.31 -16.70 -9.73
N ILE A 4 29.22 -17.24 -8.53
CA ILE A 4 28.00 -17.90 -8.04
C ILE A 4 27.21 -16.87 -7.24
N LEU A 5 25.97 -16.57 -7.68
CA LEU A 5 25.07 -15.70 -6.96
C LEU A 5 24.32 -16.52 -5.90
N THR A 6 24.61 -16.26 -4.64
CA THR A 6 23.88 -16.81 -3.49
C THR A 6 22.82 -15.83 -3.01
N ASN A 7 21.84 -16.30 -2.21
CA ASN A 7 20.72 -15.47 -1.70
C ASN A 7 20.02 -14.70 -2.83
N ARG A 8 19.47 -15.46 -3.80
CA ARG A 8 18.79 -14.86 -4.97
C ARG A 8 17.47 -14.16 -4.64
N ASN A 9 16.79 -14.56 -3.57
CA ASN A 9 15.64 -13.83 -3.11
C ASN A 9 16.09 -12.46 -2.58
N ILE A 10 15.52 -11.39 -3.13
CA ILE A 10 15.95 -10.01 -2.91
C ILE A 10 15.75 -9.57 -1.46
N ILE A 11 14.59 -9.92 -0.89
CA ILE A 11 14.26 -9.59 0.50
C ILE A 11 15.23 -10.33 1.44
N GLN A 12 15.44 -11.62 1.21
CA GLN A 12 16.36 -12.41 2.01
C GLN A 12 17.82 -11.91 1.89
N ARG A 13 18.23 -11.47 0.69
CA ARG A 13 19.54 -10.85 0.46
C ARG A 13 19.71 -9.59 1.30
N ALA A 14 18.74 -8.66 1.21
CA ALA A 14 18.78 -7.44 1.99
C ALA A 14 18.73 -7.69 3.51
N LYS A 15 17.87 -8.61 3.96
CA LYS A 15 17.76 -9.02 5.37
C LYS A 15 19.04 -9.65 5.91
N THR A 16 19.80 -10.38 5.07
CA THR A 16 21.08 -10.96 5.46
C THR A 16 22.15 -9.89 5.68
N ILE A 17 22.14 -8.82 4.87
CA ILE A 17 23.10 -7.72 4.98
C ILE A 17 22.76 -6.82 6.17
N MET A 18 21.48 -6.44 6.30
CA MET A 18 21.00 -5.53 7.36
C MET A 18 19.73 -6.08 8.04
N PRO A 19 19.88 -7.00 9.02
CA PRO A 19 18.74 -7.66 9.68
C PRO A 19 17.93 -6.73 10.60
N GLY A 20 18.44 -5.54 10.93
CA GLY A 20 17.78 -4.58 11.83
C GLY A 20 16.62 -3.80 11.19
N LEU A 21 16.43 -3.91 9.86
CA LEU A 21 15.35 -3.26 9.14
C LEU A 21 14.19 -4.22 8.89
N ILE A 22 12.99 -3.68 8.75
CA ILE A 22 11.83 -4.38 8.20
C ILE A 22 11.75 -4.08 6.70
N TYR A 23 11.47 -5.08 5.90
CA TYR A 23 11.44 -4.97 4.43
C TYR A 23 10.02 -5.16 3.91
N ASP A 24 9.65 -4.35 2.92
CA ASP A 24 8.38 -4.52 2.21
C ASP A 24 8.36 -5.85 1.45
N GLU A 25 7.20 -6.51 1.41
CA GLU A 25 7.04 -7.78 0.69
C GLU A 25 6.84 -7.62 -0.81
N ASN A 26 6.75 -6.38 -1.29
CA ASN A 26 6.44 -6.04 -2.67
C ASN A 26 7.60 -5.28 -3.34
N PRO A 27 8.79 -5.89 -3.53
CA PRO A 27 9.83 -5.27 -4.32
C PRO A 27 9.39 -5.13 -5.77
N TYR A 28 9.82 -4.07 -6.44
CA TYR A 28 9.48 -3.82 -7.84
C TYR A 28 10.72 -3.57 -8.69
N LEU A 29 10.60 -3.91 -9.97
CA LEU A 29 11.69 -3.86 -10.93
C LEU A 29 11.58 -2.59 -11.77
N VAL A 30 12.69 -1.87 -11.90
CA VAL A 30 12.81 -0.63 -12.66
C VAL A 30 13.89 -0.81 -13.74
N ILE A 31 13.67 -0.19 -14.89
CA ILE A 31 14.68 -0.08 -15.93
C ILE A 31 15.36 1.30 -15.76
N ASP A 32 16.67 1.32 -15.55
CA ASP A 32 17.44 2.56 -15.47
C ASP A 32 17.65 3.19 -16.86
N LYS A 33 18.21 4.39 -16.89
CA LYS A 33 18.50 5.12 -18.14
C LYS A 33 19.44 4.38 -19.11
N ASP A 34 20.23 3.44 -18.60
CA ASP A 34 21.20 2.65 -19.38
C ASP A 34 20.61 1.31 -19.83
N GLY A 35 19.31 1.07 -19.57
CA GLY A 35 18.59 -0.17 -19.91
C GLY A 35 18.86 -1.33 -18.97
N LYS A 36 19.45 -1.10 -17.78
CA LYS A 36 19.69 -2.12 -16.79
C LYS A 36 18.48 -2.30 -15.88
N LEU A 37 18.29 -3.52 -15.41
CA LEU A 37 17.22 -3.88 -14.48
C LEU A 37 17.71 -3.72 -13.04
N VAL A 38 16.99 -2.90 -12.27
CA VAL A 38 17.28 -2.62 -10.87
C VAL A 38 16.04 -2.92 -10.04
N TRP A 39 16.18 -3.77 -9.02
CA TRP A 39 15.15 -3.97 -8.02
C TRP A 39 15.17 -2.82 -7.02
N VAL A 40 13.99 -2.28 -6.74
CA VAL A 40 13.77 -1.33 -5.67
C VAL A 40 13.02 -2.03 -4.55
N LEU A 41 13.56 -1.97 -3.35
CA LEU A 41 12.98 -2.57 -2.15
C LEU A 41 12.88 -1.51 -1.05
N ASP A 42 11.66 -1.32 -0.56
CA ASP A 42 11.40 -0.44 0.58
C ASP A 42 11.83 -1.10 1.88
N ALA A 43 12.48 -0.33 2.73
CA ALA A 43 12.87 -0.78 4.06
C ALA A 43 12.51 0.26 5.12
N TYR A 44 12.12 -0.27 6.29
CA TYR A 44 11.55 0.53 7.37
C TYR A 44 12.37 0.41 8.64
N THR A 45 12.48 1.54 9.33
CA THR A 45 12.85 1.61 10.74
C THR A 45 11.58 1.52 11.56
N VAL A 46 11.59 0.73 12.61
CA VAL A 46 10.44 0.49 13.48
C VAL A 46 10.84 0.51 14.95
N SER A 47 9.89 0.86 15.82
CA SER A 47 10.00 0.72 17.27
C SER A 47 8.61 0.44 17.86
N ASN A 48 8.56 -0.13 19.06
CA ASN A 48 7.36 -0.28 19.88
C ASN A 48 7.39 0.57 21.16
N ASP A 49 8.40 1.42 21.30
CA ASP A 49 8.69 2.19 22.51
C ASP A 49 8.45 3.69 22.35
N TYR A 50 7.78 4.12 21.26
CA TYR A 50 7.48 5.54 21.05
C TYR A 50 6.36 5.98 22.00
N PRO A 51 6.58 7.00 22.86
CA PRO A 51 5.61 7.39 23.89
C PRO A 51 4.33 7.95 23.27
N TYR A 52 3.18 7.57 23.84
CA TYR A 52 1.82 8.04 23.47
C TYR A 52 1.38 7.76 22.02
N SER A 53 2.06 6.87 21.30
CA SER A 53 1.67 6.49 19.93
C SER A 53 0.81 5.24 19.92
N GLN A 54 -0.13 5.18 18.96
CA GLN A 54 -0.99 4.01 18.74
C GLN A 54 -0.15 2.80 18.33
N ARG A 55 -0.43 1.67 18.97
CA ARG A 55 0.17 0.38 18.60
C ARG A 55 -0.60 -0.27 17.47
N VAL A 56 0.13 -0.82 16.52
CA VAL A 56 -0.39 -1.53 15.35
C VAL A 56 0.38 -2.84 15.20
N THR A 57 -0.30 -3.91 14.85
CA THR A 57 0.34 -5.19 14.54
C THR A 57 0.61 -5.28 13.05
N ILE A 58 1.86 -5.35 12.66
CA ILE A 58 2.27 -5.64 11.29
C ILE A 58 2.60 -7.13 11.14
N GLU A 59 2.35 -7.66 9.95
CA GLU A 59 2.77 -9.00 9.57
C GLU A 59 3.69 -8.91 8.35
N THR A 60 4.91 -9.42 8.48
CA THR A 60 5.89 -9.43 7.40
C THR A 60 6.63 -10.77 7.39
N ASN A 61 6.69 -11.42 6.23
CA ASN A 61 7.30 -12.74 6.06
C ASN A 61 6.76 -13.80 7.03
N GLY A 62 5.47 -13.72 7.38
CA GLY A 62 4.82 -14.62 8.32
C GLY A 62 5.13 -14.36 9.80
N GLU A 63 5.89 -13.32 10.12
CA GLU A 63 6.16 -12.88 11.48
C GLU A 63 5.26 -11.71 11.86
N LYS A 64 4.55 -11.83 12.98
CA LYS A 64 3.75 -10.73 13.55
C LYS A 64 4.59 -9.94 14.54
N ARG A 65 4.55 -8.62 14.39
CA ARG A 65 5.23 -7.69 15.30
C ARG A 65 4.33 -6.52 15.65
N GLU A 66 4.26 -6.19 16.94
CA GLU A 66 3.62 -4.96 17.39
C GLU A 66 4.62 -3.81 17.30
N ILE A 67 4.19 -2.71 16.67
CA ILE A 67 4.97 -1.49 16.52
C ILE A 67 4.10 -0.28 16.84
N ASN A 68 4.73 0.84 17.18
CA ASN A 68 4.09 2.14 17.31
C ASN A 68 4.92 3.31 16.71
N TYR A 69 5.94 2.96 15.96
CA TYR A 69 6.75 3.85 15.15
C TYR A 69 7.16 3.11 13.88
N ILE A 70 6.99 3.74 12.74
CA ILE A 70 7.44 3.25 11.44
C ILE A 70 7.80 4.41 10.53
N ARG A 71 8.95 4.30 9.84
CA ARG A 71 9.35 5.22 8.76
C ARG A 71 9.92 4.44 7.59
N ASN A 72 9.62 4.86 6.39
CA ASN A 72 10.28 4.38 5.16
C ASN A 72 11.57 5.15 4.93
N SER A 73 12.54 4.96 5.80
CA SER A 73 13.77 5.73 5.85
C SER A 73 14.87 5.19 4.95
N VAL A 74 14.69 3.98 4.40
CA VAL A 74 15.73 3.32 3.60
C VAL A 74 15.12 2.77 2.31
N LYS A 75 15.78 3.04 1.19
CA LYS A 75 15.56 2.38 -0.09
C LYS A 75 16.75 1.49 -0.41
N VAL A 76 16.49 0.25 -0.80
CA VAL A 76 17.53 -0.71 -1.19
C VAL A 76 17.43 -0.92 -2.69
N LEU A 77 18.53 -0.63 -3.39
CA LEU A 77 18.66 -0.88 -4.82
C LEU A 77 19.51 -2.12 -5.04
N ILE A 78 19.01 -3.07 -5.83
CA ILE A 78 19.69 -4.32 -6.11
C ILE A 78 19.77 -4.51 -7.62
N ASP A 79 20.99 -4.58 -8.13
CA ASP A 79 21.22 -4.89 -9.54
C ASP A 79 20.70 -6.32 -9.82
N ALA A 80 19.78 -6.43 -10.81
CA ALA A 80 19.14 -7.70 -11.11
C ALA A 80 20.08 -8.70 -11.78
N TYR A 81 21.20 -8.24 -12.32
CA TYR A 81 22.15 -9.04 -13.05
C TYR A 81 23.24 -9.64 -12.13
N ASP A 82 23.91 -8.79 -11.32
CA ASP A 82 25.02 -9.24 -10.48
C ASP A 82 24.70 -9.28 -8.98
N GLY A 83 23.54 -8.75 -8.59
CA GLY A 83 23.07 -8.74 -7.21
C GLY A 83 23.78 -7.72 -6.32
N THR A 84 24.52 -6.76 -6.87
CA THR A 84 25.07 -5.65 -6.11
C THR A 84 23.95 -4.92 -5.37
N THR A 85 24.13 -4.76 -4.05
CA THR A 85 23.08 -4.23 -3.16
C THR A 85 23.57 -2.94 -2.53
N LYS A 86 22.78 -1.87 -2.66
CA LYS A 86 23.06 -0.54 -2.13
C LYS A 86 21.93 -0.05 -1.23
N PHE A 87 22.25 0.41 -0.03
CA PHE A 87 21.30 0.94 0.94
C PHE A 87 21.38 2.45 0.99
N TYR A 88 20.30 3.14 0.64
CA TYR A 88 20.20 4.60 0.66
C TYR A 88 19.29 5.05 1.79
N ILE A 89 19.76 5.97 2.65
CA ILE A 89 18.91 6.62 3.64
C ILE A 89 18.22 7.80 2.96
N THR A 90 16.91 7.68 2.78
CA THR A 90 16.05 8.68 2.14
C THR A 90 15.47 9.69 3.13
N ASP A 91 15.19 9.25 4.37
CA ASP A 91 14.78 10.14 5.46
C ASP A 91 15.94 10.38 6.43
N ARG A 92 16.62 11.50 6.24
CA ARG A 92 17.77 11.91 7.08
C ARG A 92 17.35 12.43 8.46
N SER A 93 16.07 12.68 8.67
CA SER A 93 15.51 13.11 9.96
C SER A 93 15.23 11.94 10.90
N ASP A 94 15.27 10.70 10.39
CA ASP A 94 15.04 9.51 11.19
C ASP A 94 16.24 9.21 12.11
N PRO A 95 16.04 9.25 13.44
CA PRO A 95 17.11 9.00 14.41
C PRO A 95 17.59 7.53 14.37
N ILE A 96 16.68 6.57 14.07
CA ILE A 96 17.04 5.15 14.02
C ILE A 96 17.91 4.86 12.79
N ALA A 97 17.52 5.36 11.62
CA ALA A 97 18.33 5.21 10.40
C ALA A 97 19.70 5.88 10.55
N THR A 98 19.74 7.06 11.22
CA THR A 98 20.99 7.75 11.53
C THR A 98 21.87 6.95 12.48
N ALA A 99 21.29 6.34 13.51
CA ALA A 99 22.03 5.47 14.44
C ALA A 99 22.61 4.25 13.71
N TYR A 100 21.82 3.59 12.88
CA TYR A 100 22.29 2.44 12.08
C TYR A 100 23.45 2.80 11.18
N ARG A 101 23.41 3.93 10.48
CA ARG A 101 24.53 4.38 9.65
C ARG A 101 25.78 4.65 10.47
N ASN A 102 25.65 5.21 11.67
CA ASN A 102 26.80 5.48 12.54
C ASN A 102 27.45 4.19 13.06
N ILE A 103 26.64 3.14 13.29
CA ILE A 103 27.10 1.82 13.75
C ILE A 103 27.69 1.00 12.59
N TYR A 104 27.07 1.10 11.41
CA TYR A 104 27.40 0.31 10.22
C TYR A 104 27.69 1.20 8.99
N PRO A 105 28.73 2.04 9.03
CA PRO A 105 28.98 3.03 7.98
C PRO A 105 29.23 2.41 6.59
N ASP A 106 29.75 1.19 6.55
CA ASP A 106 30.08 0.50 5.29
C ASP A 106 28.86 -0.13 4.59
N ILE A 107 27.71 -0.21 5.26
CA ILE A 107 26.48 -0.78 4.67
C ILE A 107 25.71 0.28 3.89
N PHE A 108 25.64 1.49 4.42
CA PHE A 108 24.88 2.57 3.83
C PHE A 108 25.70 3.42 2.90
N MET A 109 25.11 3.79 1.77
CA MET A 109 25.75 4.69 0.81
C MET A 109 26.11 6.02 1.47
N PRO A 110 27.23 6.67 1.06
CA PRO A 110 27.62 8.00 1.55
C PRO A 110 26.49 9.02 1.42
N LYS A 111 26.50 10.05 2.28
CA LYS A 111 25.45 11.11 2.25
C LYS A 111 25.42 11.88 0.94
N GLU A 112 26.55 11.96 0.28
CA GLU A 112 26.77 12.67 -0.98
C GLU A 112 26.32 11.85 -2.19
N GLU A 113 26.16 10.51 -2.05
CA GLU A 113 25.67 9.64 -3.09
C GLU A 113 24.14 9.58 -3.02
N GLU A 114 23.49 10.22 -3.97
CA GLU A 114 22.04 10.22 -4.11
C GLU A 114 21.58 9.07 -4.98
N ILE A 115 20.33 8.69 -4.79
CA ILE A 115 19.67 7.72 -5.68
C ILE A 115 19.58 8.36 -7.08
N PRO A 116 19.92 7.64 -8.15
CA PRO A 116 19.78 8.15 -9.51
C PRO A 116 18.35 8.66 -9.78
N ALA A 117 18.24 9.86 -10.36
CA ALA A 117 16.96 10.52 -10.56
C ALA A 117 15.98 9.73 -11.45
N ASP A 118 16.52 9.00 -12.43
CA ASP A 118 15.75 8.08 -13.27
C ASP A 118 15.10 6.93 -12.48
N ILE A 119 15.80 6.39 -11.48
CA ILE A 119 15.22 5.38 -10.58
C ILE A 119 14.24 6.03 -9.60
N GLN A 120 14.57 7.20 -9.06
CA GLN A 120 13.71 7.92 -8.12
C GLN A 120 12.34 8.29 -8.72
N ALA A 121 12.30 8.61 -10.03
CA ALA A 121 11.07 8.91 -10.76
C ALA A 121 10.10 7.71 -10.82
N HIS A 122 10.55 6.50 -10.53
CA HIS A 122 9.74 5.29 -10.49
C HIS A 122 9.32 4.88 -9.06
N PHE A 123 9.61 5.71 -8.06
CA PHE A 123 9.20 5.39 -6.71
C PHE A 123 7.67 5.37 -6.58
N VAL A 124 7.20 4.36 -5.86
CA VAL A 124 5.78 4.19 -5.54
C VAL A 124 5.55 4.34 -4.03
N TYR A 125 4.34 4.64 -3.62
CA TYR A 125 4.03 4.75 -2.21
C TYR A 125 4.21 3.41 -1.51
N PRO A 126 4.98 3.31 -0.40
CA PRO A 126 5.32 2.04 0.24
C PRO A 126 4.09 1.36 0.85
N LYS A 127 3.83 0.10 0.46
CA LYS A 127 2.57 -0.59 0.78
C LYS A 127 2.40 -0.84 2.28
N LEU A 128 3.43 -1.32 2.98
CA LEU A 128 3.35 -1.57 4.43
C LEU A 128 3.11 -0.28 5.23
N LEU A 129 3.83 0.81 4.91
CA LEU A 129 3.61 2.10 5.55
C LEU A 129 2.18 2.58 5.34
N TYR A 130 1.68 2.46 4.11
CA TYR A 130 0.33 2.85 3.75
C TYR A 130 -0.73 2.05 4.52
N GLN A 131 -0.56 0.74 4.69
CA GLN A 131 -1.46 -0.11 5.46
C GLN A 131 -1.54 0.34 6.93
N VAL A 132 -0.39 0.60 7.56
CA VAL A 132 -0.34 1.11 8.93
C VAL A 132 -1.03 2.47 9.04
N GLN A 133 -0.78 3.37 8.10
CA GLN A 133 -1.43 4.69 8.06
C GLN A 133 -2.94 4.57 7.85
N ALA A 134 -3.38 3.64 7.00
CA ALA A 134 -4.80 3.40 6.76
C ALA A 134 -5.53 2.93 8.02
N GLU A 135 -4.95 1.99 8.76
CA GLU A 135 -5.51 1.48 10.02
C GLU A 135 -5.58 2.58 11.09
N VAL A 136 -4.52 3.34 11.25
CA VAL A 136 -4.48 4.44 12.23
C VAL A 136 -5.47 5.54 11.86
N LEU A 137 -5.58 5.90 10.58
CA LEU A 137 -6.48 6.92 10.09
C LEU A 137 -7.95 6.57 10.33
N ALA A 138 -8.32 5.31 10.19
CA ALA A 138 -9.69 4.83 10.42
C ALA A 138 -10.25 5.28 11.78
N ARG A 139 -9.40 5.42 12.77
CA ARG A 139 -9.77 5.91 14.10
C ARG A 139 -9.46 7.40 14.30
N TYR A 140 -8.30 7.87 13.84
CA TYR A 140 -7.78 9.21 14.16
C TYR A 140 -8.02 10.26 13.08
N HIS A 141 -8.91 10.00 12.11
CA HIS A 141 -9.35 11.01 11.14
C HIS A 141 -10.18 12.13 11.78
N ASN A 142 -10.75 11.87 12.95
CA ASN A 142 -11.49 12.86 13.73
C ASN A 142 -10.58 13.48 14.79
N VAL A 143 -10.46 14.80 14.75
CA VAL A 143 -9.62 15.58 15.67
C VAL A 143 -10.36 16.12 16.89
N GLN A 144 -11.67 15.87 17.01
CA GLN A 144 -12.47 16.30 18.16
C GLN A 144 -12.30 15.30 19.32
N PRO A 145 -11.71 15.71 20.46
CA PRO A 145 -11.42 14.80 21.56
C PRO A 145 -12.66 14.08 22.12
N GLU A 146 -13.81 14.75 22.17
CA GLU A 146 -15.03 14.19 22.70
C GLU A 146 -15.58 13.06 21.80
N VAL A 147 -15.50 13.22 20.48
CA VAL A 147 -15.91 12.21 19.49
C VAL A 147 -14.95 11.01 19.56
N LEU A 148 -13.65 11.29 19.62
CA LEU A 148 -12.62 10.26 19.74
C LEU A 148 -12.75 9.44 21.02
N CYS A 149 -12.99 10.10 22.17
CA CYS A 149 -13.16 9.44 23.46
C CYS A 149 -14.41 8.57 23.54
N ARG A 150 -15.51 9.00 22.88
CA ARG A 150 -16.76 8.22 22.81
C ARG A 150 -16.68 7.07 21.81
N GLY A 151 -15.70 7.09 20.90
CA GLY A 151 -15.63 6.13 19.79
C GLY A 151 -16.73 6.34 18.76
N ASP A 152 -17.26 7.57 18.66
CA ASP A 152 -18.20 7.96 17.62
C ASP A 152 -17.46 8.17 16.30
N ASP A 153 -18.16 8.00 15.17
CA ASP A 153 -17.61 8.24 13.82
C ASP A 153 -16.31 7.45 13.54
N ILE A 154 -16.26 6.19 13.91
CA ILE A 154 -15.15 5.30 13.54
C ILE A 154 -15.35 4.85 12.09
N TRP A 155 -14.28 4.89 11.31
CA TRP A 155 -14.23 4.32 9.98
C TRP A 155 -13.72 2.89 10.01
N SER A 156 -14.04 2.16 8.97
CA SER A 156 -13.47 0.85 8.65
C SER A 156 -13.00 0.82 7.21
N ILE A 157 -12.00 0.03 6.93
CA ILE A 157 -11.64 -0.26 5.54
C ILE A 157 -12.83 -0.97 4.90
N ALA A 158 -13.24 -0.52 3.71
CA ALA A 158 -14.38 -1.11 3.03
C ALA A 158 -14.14 -2.58 2.71
N SER A 159 -15.17 -3.40 2.86
CA SER A 159 -15.07 -4.84 2.61
C SER A 159 -15.61 -5.21 1.23
N LYS A 160 -15.02 -6.23 0.61
CA LYS A 160 -15.45 -6.85 -0.65
C LYS A 160 -15.91 -8.27 -0.43
N SER A 161 -16.79 -8.76 -1.29
CA SER A 161 -17.21 -10.17 -1.28
C SER A 161 -16.06 -11.08 -1.74
N VAL A 162 -15.94 -12.25 -1.12
CA VAL A 162 -14.98 -13.28 -1.51
C VAL A 162 -15.73 -14.55 -1.93
N GLY A 163 -15.53 -14.95 -3.18
CA GLY A 163 -16.12 -16.18 -3.73
C GLY A 163 -17.58 -16.08 -4.17
N LYS A 164 -18.23 -17.23 -4.38
CA LYS A 164 -19.59 -17.36 -4.93
C LYS A 164 -20.72 -17.01 -3.95
N THR A 165 -20.42 -16.90 -2.68
CA THR A 165 -21.43 -16.67 -1.64
C THR A 165 -21.06 -15.39 -0.90
N SER A 166 -21.93 -14.40 -1.00
CA SER A 166 -21.96 -13.22 -0.14
C SER A 166 -22.30 -13.62 1.31
N THR A 167 -21.48 -14.49 1.88
CA THR A 167 -21.60 -14.82 3.29
C THR A 167 -21.08 -13.67 4.12
N LYS A 168 -21.86 -13.25 5.03
CA LYS A 168 -21.87 -12.17 6.04
C LYS A 168 -20.57 -11.50 6.54
N ALA A 169 -19.40 -11.99 6.18
CA ALA A 169 -18.12 -11.36 6.50
C ALA A 169 -17.35 -11.16 5.21
N GLY A 170 -17.44 -9.98 4.63
CA GLY A 170 -16.55 -9.57 3.53
C GLY A 170 -15.10 -9.52 4.02
N THR A 171 -14.16 -9.65 3.09
CA THR A 171 -12.74 -9.40 3.35
C THR A 171 -12.46 -7.92 3.12
N GLU A 172 -11.72 -7.28 4.00
CA GLU A 172 -11.28 -5.90 3.82
C GLU A 172 -10.50 -5.74 2.51
N PHE A 173 -10.64 -4.58 1.89
CA PHE A 173 -9.80 -4.24 0.75
C PHE A 173 -8.34 -4.19 1.15
N GLU A 174 -7.50 -4.85 0.37
CA GLU A 174 -6.07 -4.58 0.43
C GLU A 174 -5.76 -3.34 -0.41
N PRO A 175 -4.79 -2.50 0.00
CA PRO A 175 -4.33 -1.41 -0.82
C PRO A 175 -3.81 -1.91 -2.18
N TYR A 176 -4.22 -1.24 -3.26
CA TYR A 176 -3.80 -1.59 -4.62
C TYR A 176 -3.36 -0.34 -5.40
N TYR A 177 -2.42 -0.54 -6.31
CA TYR A 177 -1.95 0.51 -7.19
C TYR A 177 -2.88 0.69 -8.38
N THR A 178 -3.23 1.93 -8.68
CA THR A 178 -4.01 2.30 -9.86
C THR A 178 -3.66 3.70 -10.32
N MET A 179 -3.95 4.00 -11.58
CA MET A 179 -3.83 5.37 -12.07
C MET A 179 -4.98 6.20 -11.51
N VAL A 180 -4.63 7.23 -10.75
CA VAL A 180 -5.59 8.15 -10.14
C VAL A 180 -5.45 9.54 -10.74
N ARG A 181 -6.58 10.17 -11.01
CA ARG A 181 -6.63 11.59 -11.34
C ARG A 181 -7.41 12.29 -10.24
N THR A 182 -6.66 12.86 -9.31
CA THR A 182 -7.25 13.56 -8.16
C THR A 182 -7.76 14.94 -8.58
N ILE A 183 -8.65 15.53 -7.76
CA ILE A 183 -9.24 16.87 -8.03
C ILE A 183 -8.14 17.92 -8.18
N ASP A 184 -7.05 17.77 -7.45
CA ASP A 184 -5.93 18.73 -7.40
C ASP A 184 -4.83 18.44 -8.43
N SER A 185 -4.97 17.42 -9.28
CA SER A 185 -3.97 17.05 -10.29
C SER A 185 -4.56 17.08 -11.69
N GLU A 186 -3.88 17.77 -12.59
CA GLU A 186 -4.24 17.76 -14.02
C GLU A 186 -3.80 16.46 -14.71
N LYS A 187 -2.81 15.78 -14.15
CA LYS A 187 -2.24 14.54 -14.68
C LYS A 187 -2.71 13.34 -13.86
N ALA A 188 -2.82 12.19 -14.52
CA ALA A 188 -2.99 10.93 -13.84
C ALA A 188 -1.64 10.48 -13.26
N GLU A 189 -1.64 10.09 -11.99
CA GLU A 189 -0.46 9.62 -11.24
C GLU A 189 -0.72 8.18 -10.77
N LEU A 190 0.34 7.39 -10.62
CA LEU A 190 0.24 6.08 -9.98
C LEU A 190 0.02 6.27 -8.49
N GLY A 191 -1.15 5.88 -8.01
CA GLY A 191 -1.52 5.98 -6.61
C GLY A 191 -1.80 4.64 -5.97
N LEU A 192 -1.45 4.50 -4.70
CA LEU A 192 -1.90 3.43 -3.82
C LEU A 192 -3.20 3.87 -3.16
N VAL A 193 -4.23 3.05 -3.21
CA VAL A 193 -5.59 3.48 -2.88
C VAL A 193 -6.32 2.52 -1.96
N ILE A 194 -7.17 3.05 -1.10
CA ILE A 194 -8.06 2.28 -0.24
C ILE A 194 -9.36 3.05 0.05
N PRO A 195 -10.53 2.42 -0.07
CA PRO A 195 -11.81 3.01 0.32
C PRO A 195 -12.13 2.75 1.79
N TYR A 196 -12.81 3.72 2.40
CA TYR A 196 -13.36 3.60 3.75
C TYR A 196 -14.87 3.64 3.76
N SER A 197 -15.46 2.87 4.64
CA SER A 197 -16.86 2.93 5.04
C SER A 197 -16.98 3.38 6.49
N GLN A 198 -18.14 3.86 6.90
CA GLN A 198 -18.43 4.05 8.32
C GLN A 198 -18.53 2.67 8.99
N PHE A 199 -18.06 2.56 10.22
CA PHE A 199 -18.16 1.32 10.99
C PHE A 199 -19.61 0.77 10.98
N GLU A 200 -19.75 -0.52 10.74
CA GLU A 200 -21.04 -1.23 10.58
C GLU A 200 -21.90 -0.80 9.40
N ARG A 201 -21.42 0.07 8.51
CA ARG A 201 -22.10 0.47 7.27
C ARG A 201 -21.30 0.04 6.04
N GLN A 202 -21.98 -0.08 4.92
CA GLN A 202 -21.36 -0.56 3.67
C GLN A 202 -21.03 0.57 2.68
N ASN A 203 -21.67 1.74 2.82
CA ASN A 203 -21.44 2.88 1.93
C ASN A 203 -20.04 3.43 2.05
N ILE A 204 -19.43 3.79 0.93
CA ILE A 204 -18.14 4.48 0.91
C ILE A 204 -18.34 5.92 1.36
N ILE A 205 -17.57 6.36 2.34
CA ILE A 205 -17.59 7.71 2.89
C ILE A 205 -16.30 8.49 2.62
N SER A 206 -15.21 7.78 2.36
CA SER A 206 -13.91 8.38 2.16
C SER A 206 -13.01 7.46 1.33
N TYR A 207 -11.96 8.05 0.79
CA TYR A 207 -10.99 7.38 -0.03
C TYR A 207 -9.60 7.95 0.24
N MET A 208 -8.65 7.10 0.55
CA MET A 208 -7.27 7.50 0.78
C MET A 208 -6.42 7.19 -0.46
N VAL A 209 -5.54 8.12 -0.81
CA VAL A 209 -4.62 8.01 -1.96
C VAL A 209 -3.22 8.36 -1.51
N GLY A 210 -2.29 7.43 -1.71
CA GLY A 210 -0.86 7.65 -1.52
C GLY A 210 -0.16 7.74 -2.87
N THR A 211 0.53 8.84 -3.15
CA THR A 211 1.30 9.05 -4.38
C THR A 211 2.73 9.45 -4.06
N TYR A 212 3.62 9.26 -5.03
CA TYR A 212 4.95 9.85 -5.03
C TYR A 212 5.00 10.94 -6.08
N SER A 213 5.49 12.11 -5.71
CA SER A 213 5.70 13.20 -6.68
C SER A 213 7.02 13.00 -7.43
N ASP A 214 7.15 13.66 -8.59
CA ASP A 214 8.36 13.60 -9.44
C ASP A 214 9.64 14.02 -8.70
N ASN A 215 9.52 14.83 -7.64
CA ASN A 215 10.64 15.23 -6.78
C ASN A 215 10.95 14.22 -5.64
N GLY A 216 10.32 13.04 -5.65
CA GLY A 216 10.58 11.98 -4.68
C GLY A 216 9.92 12.16 -3.32
N GLU A 217 8.91 13.03 -3.22
CA GLU A 217 8.14 13.21 -1.98
C GLU A 217 6.90 12.32 -1.96
N ALA A 218 6.74 11.57 -0.88
CA ALA A 218 5.51 10.81 -0.62
C ALA A 218 4.39 11.76 -0.18
N LYS A 219 3.23 11.65 -0.83
CA LYS A 219 2.03 12.43 -0.51
C LYS A 219 0.88 11.51 -0.16
N LEU A 220 0.18 11.81 0.93
CA LEU A 220 -1.02 11.11 1.36
C LEU A 220 -2.20 12.08 1.35
N LYS A 221 -3.23 11.75 0.60
CA LYS A 221 -4.43 12.56 0.47
C LYS A 221 -5.66 11.76 0.87
N ILE A 222 -6.61 12.42 1.53
CA ILE A 222 -7.88 11.84 1.94
C ILE A 222 -9.00 12.64 1.29
N TYR A 223 -9.84 11.95 0.55
CA TYR A 223 -11.02 12.50 -0.10
C TYR A 223 -12.24 12.03 0.67
N LYS A 224 -12.93 12.98 1.35
CA LYS A 224 -14.20 12.72 2.04
C LYS A 224 -15.36 13.04 1.10
N PHE A 225 -16.32 12.14 1.02
CA PHE A 225 -17.54 12.39 0.27
C PHE A 225 -18.53 13.16 1.12
N PRO A 226 -19.39 13.98 0.50
CA PRO A 226 -20.50 14.65 1.20
C PRO A 226 -21.37 13.62 1.92
N THR A 227 -21.87 13.96 3.11
CA THR A 227 -22.65 13.06 3.96
C THR A 227 -24.00 12.65 3.36
N ASP A 228 -24.51 13.42 2.42
CA ASP A 228 -25.72 13.17 1.66
C ASP A 228 -25.48 12.32 0.39
N SER A 229 -24.22 12.06 0.04
CA SER A 229 -23.88 11.20 -1.08
C SER A 229 -24.06 9.73 -0.69
N ASN A 230 -24.93 9.05 -1.43
CA ASN A 230 -25.15 7.62 -1.23
C ASN A 230 -24.25 6.79 -2.17
N ILE A 231 -22.93 6.77 -1.87
CA ILE A 231 -21.98 6.03 -2.69
C ILE A 231 -22.02 4.57 -2.26
N LEU A 232 -22.34 3.70 -3.20
CA LEU A 232 -22.41 2.25 -2.94
C LEU A 232 -21.06 1.70 -2.51
N GLY A 233 -21.06 0.90 -1.48
CA GLY A 233 -19.90 0.13 -1.10
C GLY A 233 -19.71 -1.12 -1.98
N PRO A 234 -18.51 -1.71 -1.95
CA PRO A 234 -18.19 -2.86 -2.82
C PRO A 234 -19.13 -4.03 -2.65
N MET A 235 -19.53 -4.37 -1.43
CA MET A 235 -20.48 -5.47 -1.17
C MET A 235 -21.89 -5.17 -1.69
N GLN A 236 -22.33 -3.91 -1.61
CA GLN A 236 -23.64 -3.49 -2.14
C GLN A 236 -23.64 -3.58 -3.67
N LEU A 237 -22.52 -3.14 -4.31
CA LEU A 237 -22.38 -3.22 -5.75
C LEU A 237 -22.34 -4.67 -6.23
N ASP A 238 -21.63 -5.54 -5.54
CA ASP A 238 -21.56 -6.97 -5.89
C ASP A 238 -22.93 -7.63 -5.81
N THR A 239 -23.71 -7.32 -4.77
CA THR A 239 -25.11 -7.76 -4.64
C THR A 239 -25.98 -7.24 -5.79
N GLN A 240 -25.81 -5.98 -6.17
CA GLN A 240 -26.56 -5.37 -7.28
C GLN A 240 -26.20 -6.02 -8.63
N LEU A 241 -24.94 -6.35 -8.86
CA LEU A 241 -24.50 -7.06 -10.06
C LEU A 241 -25.13 -8.46 -10.14
N GLU A 242 -25.18 -9.20 -9.03
CA GLU A 242 -25.80 -10.52 -8.97
C GLU A 242 -27.33 -10.48 -9.16
N GLN A 243 -27.98 -9.40 -8.78
CA GLN A 243 -29.42 -9.20 -8.98
C GLN A 243 -29.78 -8.70 -10.39
N THR A 244 -28.80 -8.21 -11.16
CA THR A 244 -29.02 -7.73 -12.52
C THR A 244 -29.16 -8.90 -13.48
N THR A 245 -30.37 -9.12 -13.99
CA THR A 245 -30.76 -10.31 -14.76
C THR A 245 -29.80 -10.68 -15.91
N ASN A 246 -29.33 -9.69 -16.66
CA ASN A 246 -28.43 -9.95 -17.79
C ASN A 246 -27.04 -10.38 -17.31
N ILE A 247 -26.50 -9.72 -16.26
CA ILE A 247 -25.20 -10.04 -15.69
C ILE A 247 -25.26 -11.41 -15.00
N ALA A 248 -26.32 -11.68 -14.23
CA ALA A 248 -26.51 -12.95 -13.54
C ALA A 248 -26.54 -14.12 -14.54
N LYS A 249 -27.23 -13.97 -15.67
CA LYS A 249 -27.26 -14.99 -16.73
C LYS A 249 -25.89 -15.26 -17.35
N GLU A 250 -25.11 -14.20 -17.62
CA GLU A 250 -23.77 -14.36 -18.16
C GLU A 250 -22.84 -15.07 -17.15
N ILE A 251 -22.92 -14.71 -15.88
CA ILE A 251 -22.19 -15.38 -14.80
C ILE A 251 -22.60 -16.85 -14.69
N GLU A 252 -23.90 -17.16 -14.82
CA GLU A 252 -24.41 -18.53 -14.80
C GLU A 252 -23.89 -19.32 -15.99
N ASN A 253 -23.93 -18.75 -17.20
CA ASN A 253 -23.38 -19.37 -18.41
C ASN A 253 -21.89 -19.72 -18.30
N LEU A 254 -21.10 -18.83 -17.66
CA LEU A 254 -19.68 -19.09 -17.40
C LEU A 254 -19.47 -20.22 -16.38
N ASN A 255 -20.44 -20.46 -15.50
CA ASN A 255 -20.39 -21.51 -14.46
C ASN A 255 -20.78 -22.93 -14.94
N VAL A 256 -21.29 -23.07 -16.14
CA VAL A 256 -21.93 -24.35 -16.65
C VAL A 256 -20.98 -25.56 -16.64
N ASN A 257 -19.68 -25.39 -16.57
CA ASN A 257 -18.70 -26.48 -16.62
C ASN A 257 -17.93 -26.72 -15.31
N GLY A 258 -18.45 -26.26 -14.17
CA GLY A 258 -17.76 -26.43 -12.89
C GLY A 258 -16.49 -25.55 -12.74
N THR A 259 -16.32 -24.57 -13.62
CA THR A 259 -15.26 -23.57 -13.54
C THR A 259 -15.48 -22.67 -12.34
N SER A 260 -14.40 -22.35 -11.62
CA SER A 260 -14.44 -21.38 -10.54
C SER A 260 -14.37 -19.98 -11.13
N ILE A 261 -15.40 -19.17 -10.92
CA ILE A 261 -15.39 -17.76 -11.31
C ILE A 261 -14.68 -16.94 -10.23
N THR A 262 -13.72 -16.13 -10.66
CA THR A 262 -13.04 -15.16 -9.82
C THR A 262 -13.47 -13.74 -10.22
N LYS A 263 -13.86 -12.95 -9.21
CA LYS A 263 -14.17 -11.53 -9.37
C LYS A 263 -13.08 -10.74 -8.66
N ASN A 264 -12.57 -9.68 -9.27
CA ASN A 264 -11.62 -8.78 -8.63
C ASN A 264 -12.07 -7.33 -8.84
N MET A 265 -12.65 -6.72 -7.80
CA MET A 265 -13.17 -5.36 -7.88
C MET A 265 -12.06 -4.35 -7.63
N SER A 266 -12.01 -3.33 -8.50
CA SER A 266 -11.20 -2.13 -8.34
C SER A 266 -12.08 -0.90 -8.34
N ILE A 267 -11.79 0.04 -7.46
CA ILE A 267 -12.51 1.31 -7.35
C ILE A 267 -11.53 2.43 -7.71
N ILE A 268 -11.80 3.12 -8.79
CA ILE A 268 -10.90 4.13 -9.35
C ILE A 268 -11.54 5.50 -9.17
N PRO A 269 -10.91 6.43 -8.42
CA PRO A 269 -11.42 7.79 -8.32
C PRO A 269 -11.16 8.54 -9.62
N ILE A 270 -12.21 9.13 -10.17
CA ILE A 270 -12.18 9.98 -11.36
C ILE A 270 -12.83 11.31 -11.03
N GLN A 271 -12.03 12.32 -10.79
CA GLN A 271 -12.53 13.66 -10.38
C GLN A 271 -13.44 13.57 -9.14
N ASN A 272 -14.73 13.83 -9.30
CA ASN A 272 -15.73 13.86 -8.23
C ASN A 272 -16.55 12.57 -8.13
N THR A 273 -16.17 11.51 -8.83
CA THR A 273 -16.89 10.24 -8.88
C THR A 273 -15.97 9.03 -8.72
N LEU A 274 -16.57 7.88 -8.48
CA LEU A 274 -15.88 6.59 -8.44
C LEU A 274 -16.29 5.73 -9.62
N LEU A 275 -15.32 5.16 -10.31
CA LEU A 275 -15.52 4.11 -11.31
C LEU A 275 -15.24 2.75 -10.67
N TYR A 276 -16.23 1.88 -10.73
CA TYR A 276 -16.09 0.48 -10.29
C TYR A 276 -15.78 -0.39 -11.50
N VAL A 277 -14.70 -1.11 -11.44
CA VAL A 277 -14.29 -2.08 -12.47
C VAL A 277 -14.26 -3.46 -11.83
N VAL A 278 -15.08 -4.38 -12.35
CA VAL A 278 -15.20 -5.74 -11.83
C VAL A 278 -14.91 -6.73 -12.96
N PRO A 279 -13.65 -7.06 -13.22
CA PRO A 279 -13.32 -8.13 -14.14
C PRO A 279 -13.81 -9.47 -13.58
N ILE A 280 -14.36 -10.28 -14.48
CA ILE A 280 -14.87 -11.62 -14.20
C ILE A 280 -14.15 -12.58 -15.12
N TYR A 281 -13.50 -13.60 -14.58
CA TYR A 281 -12.73 -14.63 -15.32
C TYR A 281 -12.72 -15.98 -14.61
#